data_7f26f3c965bfa67da248902d60794796
#
_entry.id   7f26f3c965bfa67da248902d60794796
#
_cell.length_a   1.000
_cell.length_b   1.000
_cell.length_c   1.000
_cell.angle_alpha   90.00
_cell.angle_beta   90.00
_cell.angle_gamma   90.00
#
_symmetry.space_group_name_H-M   'P 1'
#
loop_
_entity.id
_entity.type
_entity.pdbx_description
1 polymer ?
#
loop_
_entity_poly.entity_id
_entity_poly.type
_entity_poly.pdbx_seq_one_letter_code
_entity_poly.pdbx_strand_id
1 'polypeptide(L)'
;MKLLKIATIVLILVLGLNANAQTENSKSEIEKITETLMDYIVGTANGEPDRLRKAFHPDFNLYTVTTEDSLRIRSGEKYVSNVKVGEKSNRIGRIISIDYEKDAAIAKAEIVIPNWRIFTDYFLLLKYEGSWKIVHKSYTWREYPKADKKN
;
A
#
# COMPACT_ATOMS: atom_id res chain seq x y z
N MET A 1 -21.06 27.51 55.80
CA MET A 1 -21.83 26.71 54.80
C MET A 1 -21.85 27.30 53.38
N LYS A 2 -21.93 28.62 53.18
CA LYS A 2 -21.95 29.24 51.84
C LYS A 2 -20.64 29.13 51.05
N LEU A 3 -19.49 29.26 51.73
CA LEU A 3 -18.14 29.17 51.13
C LEU A 3 -17.81 27.75 50.63
N LEU A 4 -18.27 26.72 51.33
CA LEU A 4 -18.04 25.29 50.94
C LEU A 4 -18.81 24.95 49.68
N LYS A 5 -20.01 25.49 49.49
CA LYS A 5 -20.83 25.28 48.27
C LYS A 5 -20.22 25.94 47.03
N ILE A 6 -19.58 27.09 47.17
CA ILE A 6 -18.92 27.83 46.08
C ILE A 6 -17.65 27.04 45.63
N ALA A 7 -16.86 26.52 46.58
CA ALA A 7 -15.68 25.72 46.26
C ALA A 7 -16.02 24.42 45.47
N THR A 8 -17.14 23.77 45.79
CA THR A 8 -17.61 22.57 45.09
C THR A 8 -18.04 22.89 43.65
N ILE A 9 -18.71 24.01 43.42
CA ILE A 9 -19.16 24.43 42.07
C ILE A 9 -17.95 24.80 41.19
N VAL A 10 -16.96 25.49 41.73
CA VAL A 10 -15.73 25.84 40.99
C VAL A 10 -14.91 24.58 40.61
N LEU A 11 -14.84 23.59 41.50
CA LEU A 11 -14.13 22.34 41.22
C LEU A 11 -14.82 21.55 40.10
N ILE A 12 -16.15 21.53 40.04
CA ILE A 12 -16.89 20.85 38.95
C ILE A 12 -16.70 21.56 37.60
N LEU A 13 -16.60 22.91 37.60
CA LEU A 13 -16.36 23.67 36.37
C LEU A 13 -14.95 23.45 35.79
N VAL A 14 -13.93 23.25 36.64
CA VAL A 14 -12.54 22.99 36.19
C VAL A 14 -12.38 21.59 35.65
N LEU A 15 -13.13 20.62 36.15
CA LEU A 15 -13.11 19.24 35.63
C LEU A 15 -13.85 19.03 34.30
N GLY A 16 -14.75 19.99 33.95
CA GLY A 16 -15.51 19.95 32.70
C GLY A 16 -14.75 20.46 31.46
N LEU A 17 -13.59 21.10 31.61
CA LEU A 17 -12.86 21.72 30.50
C LEU A 17 -11.78 20.86 29.82
N ASN A 18 -11.56 19.64 30.30
CA ASN A 18 -10.57 18.74 29.72
C ASN A 18 -11.16 17.63 28.83
N ALA A 19 -12.43 17.74 28.43
CA ALA A 19 -13.05 16.81 27.49
C ALA A 19 -12.92 17.24 26.03
N ASN A 20 -11.84 17.94 25.66
CA ASN A 20 -11.36 17.91 24.29
C ASN A 20 -10.57 16.61 24.12
N ALA A 21 -11.28 15.49 24.03
CA ALA A 21 -10.73 14.29 23.41
C ALA A 21 -10.35 14.72 21.99
N GLN A 22 -9.05 14.92 21.74
CA GLN A 22 -8.51 14.86 20.41
C GLN A 22 -8.95 13.52 19.87
N THR A 23 -9.96 13.51 19.02
CA THR A 23 -10.15 12.43 18.07
C THR A 23 -8.90 12.45 17.23
N GLU A 24 -7.88 11.65 17.65
CA GLU A 24 -6.81 11.25 16.74
C GLU A 24 -7.52 10.74 15.51
N ASN A 25 -7.37 11.45 14.41
CA ASN A 25 -7.91 11.07 13.12
C ASN A 25 -7.09 9.86 12.64
N SER A 26 -7.30 8.70 13.31
CA SER A 26 -6.61 7.48 12.98
C SER A 26 -7.05 7.06 11.58
N LYS A 27 -6.07 6.94 10.66
CA LYS A 27 -6.33 6.47 9.30
C LYS A 27 -7.15 5.19 9.32
N SER A 28 -8.13 5.11 8.44
CA SER A 28 -8.90 3.89 8.20
C SER A 28 -7.98 2.76 7.71
N GLU A 29 -8.41 1.52 7.84
CA GLU A 29 -7.62 0.38 7.34
C GLU A 29 -7.46 0.45 5.80
N ILE A 30 -8.46 0.93 5.08
CA ILE A 30 -8.36 1.18 3.62
C ILE A 30 -7.27 2.19 3.29
N GLU A 31 -7.15 3.29 4.04
CA GLU A 31 -6.08 4.27 3.84
C GLU A 31 -4.70 3.67 4.10
N LYS A 32 -4.55 2.87 5.15
CA LYS A 32 -3.28 2.19 5.47
C LYS A 32 -2.88 1.16 4.42
N ILE A 33 -3.84 0.37 3.90
CA ILE A 33 -3.62 -0.57 2.79
C ILE A 33 -3.22 0.20 1.52
N THR A 34 -3.94 1.28 1.23
CA THR A 34 -3.63 2.17 0.10
C THR A 34 -2.20 2.71 0.17
N GLU A 35 -1.76 3.17 1.34
CA GLU A 35 -0.38 3.63 1.55
C GLU A 35 0.66 2.54 1.28
N THR A 36 0.40 1.31 1.75
CA THR A 36 1.27 0.16 1.47
C THR A 36 1.37 -0.12 -0.03
N LEU A 37 0.25 -0.12 -0.75
CA LEU A 37 0.24 -0.31 -2.20
C LEU A 37 0.92 0.86 -2.94
N MET A 38 0.75 2.10 -2.47
CA MET A 38 1.44 3.26 -3.03
C MET A 38 2.94 3.25 -2.75
N ASP A 39 3.40 2.68 -1.62
CA ASP A 39 4.82 2.46 -1.36
C ASP A 39 5.42 1.49 -2.40
N TYR A 40 4.68 0.46 -2.81
CA TYR A 40 5.08 -0.40 -3.93
C TYR A 40 5.09 0.37 -5.27
N ILE A 41 3.99 1.02 -5.63
CA ILE A 41 3.81 1.70 -6.92
C ILE A 41 4.88 2.78 -7.12
N VAL A 42 5.00 3.68 -6.15
CA VAL A 42 5.94 4.81 -6.23
C VAL A 42 7.38 4.34 -6.06
N GLY A 43 7.61 3.38 -5.15
CA GLY A 43 8.95 2.80 -4.93
C GLY A 43 9.54 2.18 -6.20
N THR A 44 8.71 1.46 -6.97
CA THR A 44 9.16 0.90 -8.25
C THR A 44 9.31 1.95 -9.36
N ALA A 45 8.49 3.00 -9.34
CA ALA A 45 8.55 4.05 -10.36
C ALA A 45 9.77 4.97 -10.18
N ASN A 46 10.17 5.24 -8.94
CA ASN A 46 11.21 6.20 -8.62
C ASN A 46 12.57 5.57 -8.27
N GLY A 47 12.67 4.23 -8.28
CA GLY A 47 13.91 3.57 -7.85
C GLY A 47 14.17 3.74 -6.36
N GLU A 48 13.15 3.48 -5.52
CA GLU A 48 13.20 3.63 -4.06
C GLU A 48 13.10 2.24 -3.37
N PRO A 49 14.17 1.42 -3.34
CA PRO A 49 14.12 0.06 -2.80
C PRO A 49 13.73 0.01 -1.31
N ASP A 50 14.06 1.02 -0.51
CA ASP A 50 13.67 1.07 0.90
C ASP A 50 12.16 1.21 1.06
N ARG A 51 11.51 1.94 0.16
CA ARG A 51 10.06 2.03 0.11
C ARG A 51 9.40 0.69 -0.21
N LEU A 52 10.03 -0.09 -1.08
CA LEU A 52 9.58 -1.46 -1.37
C LEU A 52 9.74 -2.38 -0.14
N ARG A 53 10.87 -2.28 0.59
CA ARG A 53 11.06 -3.03 1.85
C ARG A 53 10.03 -2.65 2.91
N LYS A 54 9.56 -1.40 2.91
CA LYS A 54 8.46 -0.97 3.78
C LYS A 54 7.13 -1.62 3.38
N ALA A 55 6.83 -1.72 2.07
CA ALA A 55 5.59 -2.27 1.55
C ALA A 55 5.52 -3.80 1.68
N PHE A 56 6.63 -4.49 1.40
CA PHE A 56 6.66 -5.94 1.35
C PHE A 56 7.08 -6.58 2.67
N HIS A 57 6.53 -7.77 2.95
CA HIS A 57 7.08 -8.67 3.96
C HIS A 57 8.42 -9.25 3.45
N PRO A 58 9.43 -9.47 4.30
CA PRO A 58 10.73 -10.02 3.86
C PRO A 58 10.63 -11.32 3.06
N ASP A 59 9.72 -12.21 3.43
CA ASP A 59 9.54 -13.53 2.81
C ASP A 59 8.55 -13.55 1.63
N PHE A 60 8.17 -12.36 1.09
CA PHE A 60 7.24 -12.33 -0.03
C PHE A 60 7.84 -12.91 -1.31
N ASN A 61 6.97 -13.43 -2.17
CA ASN A 61 7.36 -13.91 -3.50
C ASN A 61 6.42 -13.35 -4.57
N LEU A 62 6.96 -13.26 -5.80
CA LEU A 62 6.21 -12.90 -6.99
C LEU A 62 6.02 -14.12 -7.88
N TYR A 63 4.83 -14.27 -8.43
CA TYR A 63 4.45 -15.38 -9.28
C TYR A 63 3.88 -14.90 -10.60
N THR A 64 4.22 -15.56 -11.68
CA THR A 64 3.61 -15.36 -13.01
C THR A 64 3.75 -16.61 -13.84
N VAL A 65 2.90 -16.77 -14.84
CA VAL A 65 3.06 -17.80 -15.86
C VAL A 65 3.86 -17.21 -17.01
N THR A 66 4.84 -17.98 -17.52
CA THR A 66 5.64 -17.59 -18.69
C THR A 66 4.89 -17.87 -19.99
N THR A 67 5.43 -17.41 -21.11
CA THR A 67 4.91 -17.70 -22.46
C THR A 67 5.00 -19.19 -22.83
N GLU A 68 5.89 -19.93 -22.15
CA GLU A 68 6.06 -21.39 -22.30
C GLU A 68 5.17 -22.19 -21.33
N ASP A 69 4.12 -21.56 -20.77
CA ASP A 69 3.18 -22.17 -19.82
C ASP A 69 3.86 -22.73 -18.55
N SER A 70 4.92 -22.09 -18.10
CA SER A 70 5.68 -22.51 -16.92
C SER A 70 5.49 -21.50 -15.78
N LEU A 71 5.37 -22.00 -14.55
CA LEU A 71 5.31 -21.15 -13.36
C LEU A 71 6.69 -20.52 -13.10
N ARG A 72 6.74 -19.20 -13.11
CA ARG A 72 7.93 -18.45 -12.70
C ARG A 72 7.73 -17.88 -11.30
N ILE A 73 8.66 -18.23 -10.41
CA ILE A 73 8.72 -17.69 -9.04
C ILE A 73 9.95 -16.80 -8.93
N ARG A 74 9.77 -15.62 -8.33
CA ARG A 74 10.86 -14.72 -8.01
C ARG A 74 10.78 -14.35 -6.53
N SER A 75 11.87 -14.54 -5.80
CA SER A 75 11.94 -14.09 -4.40
C SER A 75 11.81 -12.57 -4.31
N GLY A 76 11.23 -12.12 -3.21
CA GLY A 76 11.08 -10.70 -2.93
C GLY A 76 12.41 -9.98 -2.82
N GLU A 77 13.39 -10.59 -2.16
CA GLU A 77 14.75 -10.06 -2.07
C GLU A 77 15.34 -9.79 -3.47
N LYS A 78 15.26 -10.78 -4.37
CA LYS A 78 15.74 -10.62 -5.74
C LYS A 78 14.98 -9.55 -6.51
N TYR A 79 13.68 -9.39 -6.23
CA TYR A 79 12.88 -8.34 -6.86
C TYR A 79 13.32 -6.95 -6.40
N VAL A 80 13.47 -6.73 -5.09
CA VAL A 80 13.86 -5.44 -4.53
C VAL A 80 15.30 -5.09 -4.90
N SER A 81 16.23 -6.05 -4.86
CA SER A 81 17.65 -5.82 -5.23
C SER A 81 17.88 -5.43 -6.69
N ASN A 82 16.93 -5.78 -7.58
CA ASN A 82 16.99 -5.36 -8.98
C ASN A 82 16.52 -3.91 -9.22
N VAL A 83 15.94 -3.25 -8.20
CA VAL A 83 15.52 -1.85 -8.30
C VAL A 83 16.73 -0.96 -8.02
N LYS A 84 17.20 -0.26 -9.04
CA LYS A 84 18.35 0.63 -8.92
C LYS A 84 17.95 1.93 -8.23
N VAL A 85 18.72 2.32 -7.22
CA VAL A 85 18.46 3.51 -6.42
C VAL A 85 18.44 4.77 -7.30
N GLY A 86 17.34 5.52 -7.21
CA GLY A 86 17.15 6.79 -7.93
C GLY A 86 16.87 6.66 -9.44
N GLU A 87 16.87 5.44 -10.00
CA GLU A 87 16.52 5.23 -11.41
C GLU A 87 15.00 5.33 -11.61
N LYS A 88 14.56 6.47 -12.11
CA LYS A 88 13.15 6.72 -12.41
C LYS A 88 12.74 6.00 -13.69
N SER A 89 11.53 5.46 -13.67
CA SER A 89 10.89 4.86 -14.83
C SER A 89 9.59 5.62 -15.19
N ASN A 90 9.15 5.49 -16.43
CA ASN A 90 7.90 6.09 -16.92
C ASN A 90 6.65 5.28 -16.57
N ARG A 91 6.74 4.35 -15.60
CA ARG A 91 5.58 3.53 -15.22
C ARG A 91 4.55 4.34 -14.42
N ILE A 92 3.30 4.08 -14.70
CA ILE A 92 2.14 4.71 -14.07
C ILE A 92 1.35 3.59 -13.39
N GLY A 93 1.16 3.69 -12.08
CA GLY A 93 0.39 2.71 -11.33
C GLY A 93 -0.92 3.28 -10.81
N ARG A 94 -1.95 2.43 -10.75
CA ARG A 94 -3.23 2.75 -10.12
C ARG A 94 -3.78 1.54 -9.38
N ILE A 95 -4.36 1.78 -8.23
CA ILE A 95 -5.10 0.77 -7.47
C ILE A 95 -6.48 0.65 -8.12
N ILE A 96 -6.90 -0.59 -8.41
CA ILE A 96 -8.18 -0.91 -9.03
C ILE A 96 -9.21 -1.27 -7.96
N SER A 97 -8.82 -2.11 -7.00
CA SER A 97 -9.70 -2.55 -5.93
C SER A 97 -8.90 -2.95 -4.69
N ILE A 98 -9.52 -2.79 -3.55
CA ILE A 98 -9.08 -3.30 -2.24
C ILE A 98 -10.31 -3.94 -1.60
N ASP A 99 -10.11 -5.11 -1.00
CA ASP A 99 -11.07 -5.77 -0.13
C ASP A 99 -10.34 -6.34 1.08
N TYR A 100 -10.90 -6.20 2.28
CA TYR A 100 -10.24 -6.64 3.51
C TYR A 100 -11.25 -7.08 4.57
N GLU A 101 -10.79 -8.00 5.40
CA GLU A 101 -11.48 -8.42 6.62
C GLU A 101 -10.42 -8.56 7.74
N LYS A 102 -10.60 -7.83 8.84
CA LYS A 102 -9.69 -7.81 10.01
C LYS A 102 -8.24 -7.51 9.62
N ASP A 103 -7.39 -8.53 9.64
CA ASP A 103 -5.94 -8.46 9.40
C ASP A 103 -5.49 -9.04 8.06
N ALA A 104 -6.44 -9.40 7.17
CA ALA A 104 -6.17 -9.93 5.84
C ALA A 104 -6.83 -9.07 4.76
N ALA A 105 -6.13 -8.85 3.65
CA ALA A 105 -6.64 -8.08 2.51
C ALA A 105 -6.17 -8.67 1.18
N ILE A 106 -7.00 -8.43 0.15
CA ILE A 106 -6.64 -8.61 -1.24
C ILE A 106 -6.69 -7.27 -1.96
N ALA A 107 -5.83 -7.10 -2.95
CA ALA A 107 -5.85 -5.90 -3.78
C ALA A 107 -5.50 -6.22 -5.22
N LYS A 108 -5.97 -5.36 -6.13
CA LYS A 108 -5.62 -5.37 -7.54
C LYS A 108 -5.08 -4.01 -7.95
N ALA A 109 -3.97 -3.98 -8.68
CA ALA A 109 -3.45 -2.77 -9.28
C ALA A 109 -3.12 -2.99 -10.76
N GLU A 110 -3.09 -1.89 -11.51
CA GLU A 110 -2.61 -1.87 -12.88
C GLU A 110 -1.36 -0.99 -12.94
N ILE A 111 -0.30 -1.51 -13.59
CA ILE A 111 0.96 -0.79 -13.81
C ILE A 111 1.17 -0.66 -15.31
N VAL A 112 1.04 0.53 -15.83
CA VAL A 112 1.27 0.85 -17.23
C VAL A 112 2.74 1.25 -17.42
N ILE A 113 3.44 0.58 -18.33
CA ILE A 113 4.73 1.04 -18.86
C ILE A 113 4.47 1.46 -20.32
N PRO A 114 4.38 2.75 -20.61
CA PRO A 114 4.03 3.27 -21.94
C PRO A 114 4.91 2.69 -23.04
N ASN A 115 4.30 2.37 -24.16
CA ASN A 115 4.92 1.79 -25.35
C ASN A 115 5.52 0.38 -25.15
N TRP A 116 5.25 -0.27 -24.02
CA TRP A 116 5.74 -1.62 -23.76
C TRP A 116 4.63 -2.56 -23.26
N ARG A 117 4.24 -2.44 -21.97
CA ARG A 117 3.31 -3.39 -21.34
C ARG A 117 2.38 -2.74 -20.31
N ILE A 118 1.25 -3.40 -20.13
CA ILE A 118 0.32 -3.12 -19.04
C ILE A 118 0.26 -4.37 -18.16
N PHE A 119 0.74 -4.23 -16.93
CA PHE A 119 0.69 -5.30 -15.94
C PHE A 119 -0.58 -5.21 -15.12
N THR A 120 -1.15 -6.35 -14.78
CA THR A 120 -2.18 -6.48 -13.76
C THR A 120 -1.59 -7.25 -12.61
N ASP A 121 -1.49 -6.60 -11.47
CA ASP A 121 -0.93 -7.14 -10.24
C ASP A 121 -2.06 -7.48 -9.26
N TYR A 122 -1.99 -8.68 -8.66
CA TYR A 122 -2.85 -9.14 -7.59
C TYR A 122 -2.01 -9.36 -6.34
N PHE A 123 -2.50 -8.84 -5.19
CA PHE A 123 -1.79 -8.87 -3.93
C PHE A 123 -2.59 -9.58 -2.87
N LEU A 124 -1.90 -10.32 -2.01
CA LEU A 124 -2.35 -10.66 -0.67
C LEU A 124 -1.57 -9.81 0.32
N LEU A 125 -2.28 -9.22 1.28
CA LEU A 125 -1.70 -8.42 2.35
C LEU A 125 -2.14 -8.97 3.69
N LEU A 126 -1.25 -8.87 4.67
CA LEU A 126 -1.57 -9.14 6.07
C LEU A 126 -1.16 -7.95 6.92
N LYS A 127 -1.92 -7.70 7.99
CA LYS A 127 -1.55 -6.75 9.02
C LYS A 127 -0.62 -7.44 10.01
N TYR A 128 0.66 -7.17 9.85
CA TYR A 128 1.74 -7.78 10.61
C TYR A 128 2.45 -6.72 11.44
N GLU A 129 2.63 -6.98 12.75
CA GLU A 129 3.25 -6.03 13.69
C GLU A 129 2.68 -4.61 13.59
N GLY A 130 1.34 -4.52 13.49
CA GLY A 130 0.62 -3.24 13.41
C GLY A 130 0.66 -2.54 12.06
N SER A 131 1.32 -3.11 11.04
CA SER A 131 1.43 -2.53 9.70
C SER A 131 0.94 -3.51 8.62
N TRP A 132 0.33 -2.99 7.57
CA TRP A 132 -0.01 -3.80 6.40
C TRP A 132 1.24 -4.12 5.59
N LYS A 133 1.40 -5.40 5.20
CA LYS A 133 2.50 -5.89 4.39
C LYS A 133 1.98 -6.73 3.24
N ILE A 134 2.54 -6.53 2.05
CA ILE A 134 2.31 -7.42 0.91
C ILE A 134 3.11 -8.69 1.16
N VAL A 135 2.40 -9.83 1.33
CA VAL A 135 3.01 -11.16 1.57
C VAL A 135 3.08 -12.01 0.31
N HIS A 136 2.28 -11.67 -0.70
CA HIS A 136 2.26 -12.37 -1.98
C HIS A 136 1.87 -11.42 -3.10
N LYS A 137 2.50 -11.59 -4.26
CA LYS A 137 2.13 -10.92 -5.49
C LYS A 137 2.06 -11.93 -6.64
N SER A 138 0.93 -12.04 -7.30
CA SER A 138 0.84 -12.67 -8.62
C SER A 138 0.55 -11.62 -9.68
N TYR A 139 1.04 -11.83 -10.90
CA TYR A 139 0.83 -10.85 -11.95
C TYR A 139 0.76 -11.49 -13.33
N THR A 140 0.04 -10.79 -14.19
CA THR A 140 0.02 -11.04 -15.64
C THR A 140 0.27 -9.73 -16.39
N TRP A 141 0.38 -9.79 -17.71
CA TRP A 141 0.58 -8.61 -18.53
C TRP A 141 -0.03 -8.77 -19.92
N ARG A 142 -0.30 -7.64 -20.55
CA ARG A 142 -0.64 -7.53 -21.96
C ARG A 142 0.23 -6.46 -22.62
N GLU A 143 0.35 -6.50 -23.95
CA GLU A 143 1.09 -5.47 -24.68
C GLU A 143 0.38 -4.12 -24.55
N TYR A 144 1.17 -3.05 -24.55
CA TYR A 144 0.64 -1.70 -24.63
C TYR A 144 0.01 -1.49 -26.02
N PRO A 145 -1.19 -0.92 -26.14
CA PRO A 145 -1.83 -0.68 -27.43
C PRO A 145 -0.94 0.15 -28.35
N LYS A 146 -0.69 -0.33 -29.55
CA LYS A 146 -0.04 0.48 -30.58
C LYS A 146 -1.03 1.52 -31.07
N ALA A 147 -0.57 2.76 -31.26
CA ALA A 147 -1.40 3.75 -31.95
C ALA A 147 -1.69 3.24 -33.37
N ASP A 148 -2.96 3.22 -33.77
CA ASP A 148 -3.33 2.94 -35.14
C ASP A 148 -2.57 3.90 -36.04
N LYS A 149 -1.77 3.39 -36.98
CA LYS A 149 -1.24 4.21 -38.06
C LYS A 149 -2.45 4.64 -38.88
N LYS A 150 -2.88 5.90 -38.72
CA LYS A 150 -3.82 6.49 -39.65
C LYS A 150 -3.15 6.49 -41.03
N ASN A 151 -3.66 5.64 -41.93
CA ASN A 151 -3.36 5.72 -43.37
C ASN A 151 -3.85 7.03 -43.93
#